data_eb16f2a9140862b59777973bdad0fecf
#
_entry.id   eb16f2a9140862b59777973bdad0fecf
#
_cell.length_a   1.000
_cell.length_b   1.000
_cell.length_c   1.000
_cell.angle_alpha   90.00
_cell.angle_beta   90.00
_cell.angle_gamma   90.00
#
_symmetry.space_group_name_H-M   'P 1'
#
loop_
_entity.id
_entity.type
_entity.pdbx_description
1 polymer ?
#
loop_
_entity_poly.entity_id
_entity_poly.type
_entity_poly.pdbx_seq_one_letter_code
_entity_poly.pdbx_strand_id
1 'polypeptide(L)'
;MEFSGKTAFVTGAANGIGLGICRALARNGVNIVLADIERAQLEIARGELATFNVRTHAIEVDVSDAAAFDRAADQAEAEFGNIHFLFNNAGVTLGAMPLWEMTPAQWDWIFGVNVQGVINGIRTLVPRMRSHGEAGDVVNTASIGGLQVNPKLRNGSYAMTKYAIVALSEALALDLEGSAIGASVLCPALVNTTLHASSRRRPTRLGGPYERPGADAAKAWQSAGLSPDEVGMRVLDAVAASEFFIFTHEEPRLWIERRHARIIAGFDSIERYNAGGRTT
;
A
#
# COMPACT_ATOMS: atom_id res chain seq x y z
N MET A 1 10.52 14.66 -11.71
CA MET A 1 9.42 14.17 -12.59
C MET A 1 8.36 15.26 -12.71
N GLU A 2 7.78 15.48 -13.89
CA GLU A 2 6.67 16.42 -14.07
C GLU A 2 5.34 15.72 -13.75
N PHE A 3 4.49 16.37 -12.96
CA PHE A 3 3.20 15.82 -12.50
C PHE A 3 2.01 16.40 -13.28
N SER A 4 2.05 17.70 -13.56
CA SER A 4 0.90 18.43 -14.12
C SER A 4 0.37 17.81 -15.42
N GLY A 5 -0.95 17.70 -15.52
CA GLY A 5 -1.65 17.13 -16.68
C GLY A 5 -1.67 15.60 -16.77
N LYS A 6 -0.87 14.91 -15.94
CA LYS A 6 -0.86 13.45 -15.87
C LYS A 6 -2.07 12.89 -15.10
N THR A 7 -2.26 11.57 -15.16
CA THR A 7 -3.36 10.87 -14.47
C THR A 7 -2.82 9.81 -13.53
N ALA A 8 -3.38 9.78 -12.32
CA ALA A 8 -3.08 8.79 -11.29
C ALA A 8 -4.29 7.90 -10.99
N PHE A 9 -4.05 6.60 -10.82
CA PHE A 9 -5.02 5.63 -10.30
C PHE A 9 -4.65 5.30 -8.85
N VAL A 10 -5.52 5.63 -7.90
CA VAL A 10 -5.26 5.47 -6.46
C VAL A 10 -6.26 4.51 -5.84
N THR A 11 -5.82 3.37 -5.31
CA THR A 11 -6.68 2.43 -4.58
C THR A 11 -6.74 2.78 -3.09
N GLY A 12 -7.89 2.51 -2.44
CA GLY A 12 -8.12 2.95 -1.07
C GLY A 12 -8.16 4.48 -0.95
N ALA A 13 -8.70 5.14 -1.97
CA ALA A 13 -8.67 6.59 -2.14
C ALA A 13 -9.74 7.33 -1.31
N ALA A 14 -10.72 6.64 -0.76
CA ALA A 14 -11.85 7.25 -0.06
C ALA A 14 -11.47 7.86 1.29
N ASN A 15 -10.35 7.46 1.89
CA ASN A 15 -9.92 7.96 3.20
C ASN A 15 -8.41 7.72 3.46
N GLY A 16 -7.93 8.17 4.63
CA GLY A 16 -6.57 7.89 5.11
C GLY A 16 -5.47 8.29 4.13
N ILE A 17 -4.42 7.46 4.04
CA ILE A 17 -3.24 7.73 3.21
C ILE A 17 -3.63 7.92 1.74
N GLY A 18 -4.53 7.09 1.19
CA GLY A 18 -4.97 7.21 -0.20
C GLY A 18 -5.58 8.56 -0.52
N LEU A 19 -6.44 9.09 0.35
CA LEU A 19 -7.00 10.43 0.18
C LEU A 19 -5.95 11.52 0.37
N GLY A 20 -5.00 11.36 1.29
CA GLY A 20 -3.85 12.25 1.44
C GLY A 20 -3.01 12.33 0.17
N ILE A 21 -2.72 11.17 -0.45
CA ILE A 21 -2.05 11.10 -1.76
C ILE A 21 -2.89 11.82 -2.84
N CYS A 22 -4.20 11.58 -2.89
CA CYS A 22 -5.08 12.25 -3.85
C CYS A 22 -5.03 13.77 -3.71
N ARG A 23 -5.05 14.32 -2.48
CA ARG A 23 -4.94 15.76 -2.25
C ARG A 23 -3.57 16.31 -2.68
N ALA A 24 -2.50 15.59 -2.41
CA ALA A 24 -1.15 15.98 -2.84
C ALA A 24 -1.05 15.98 -4.37
N LEU A 25 -1.57 14.96 -5.05
CA LEU A 25 -1.67 14.87 -6.52
C LEU A 25 -2.47 16.04 -7.10
N ALA A 26 -3.64 16.34 -6.54
CA ALA A 26 -4.50 17.44 -6.99
C ALA A 26 -3.79 18.80 -6.90
N ARG A 27 -3.06 19.07 -5.81
CA ARG A 27 -2.23 20.29 -5.66
C ARG A 27 -1.15 20.43 -6.73
N ASN A 28 -0.71 19.30 -7.30
CA ASN A 28 0.30 19.24 -8.37
C ASN A 28 -0.30 19.10 -9.78
N GLY A 29 -1.61 19.34 -9.94
CA GLY A 29 -2.27 19.35 -11.25
C GLY A 29 -2.46 17.97 -11.89
N VAL A 30 -2.46 16.89 -11.09
CA VAL A 30 -2.67 15.51 -11.56
C VAL A 30 -4.16 15.18 -11.56
N ASN A 31 -4.68 14.62 -12.66
CA ASN A 31 -6.02 14.05 -12.71
C ASN A 31 -6.08 12.75 -11.92
N ILE A 32 -7.20 12.45 -11.26
CA ILE A 32 -7.26 11.38 -10.27
C ILE A 32 -8.43 10.43 -10.51
N VAL A 33 -8.10 9.16 -10.63
CA VAL A 33 -9.05 8.06 -10.48
C VAL A 33 -9.02 7.63 -9.02
N LEU A 34 -10.12 7.91 -8.30
CA LEU A 34 -10.32 7.45 -6.92
C LEU A 34 -10.98 6.08 -6.95
N ALA A 35 -10.28 5.05 -6.51
CA ALA A 35 -10.78 3.68 -6.49
C ALA A 35 -10.89 3.18 -5.04
N ASP A 36 -12.08 2.75 -4.61
CA ASP A 36 -12.33 2.23 -3.25
C ASP A 36 -13.58 1.32 -3.26
N ILE A 37 -13.73 0.51 -2.22
CA ILE A 37 -14.92 -0.33 -2.02
C ILE A 37 -16.09 0.47 -1.39
N GLU A 38 -15.82 1.61 -0.77
CA GLU A 38 -16.79 2.43 -0.04
C GLU A 38 -17.35 3.55 -0.92
N ARG A 39 -18.33 3.26 -1.77
CA ARG A 39 -18.89 4.22 -2.73
C ARG A 39 -19.30 5.56 -2.11
N ALA A 40 -20.00 5.54 -0.98
CA ALA A 40 -20.44 6.78 -0.34
C ALA A 40 -19.25 7.67 0.09
N GLN A 41 -18.17 7.07 0.59
CA GLN A 41 -16.96 7.79 0.98
C GLN A 41 -16.18 8.30 -0.24
N LEU A 42 -16.18 7.54 -1.35
CA LEU A 42 -15.60 7.99 -2.62
C LEU A 42 -16.25 9.29 -3.12
N GLU A 43 -17.57 9.40 -3.06
CA GLU A 43 -18.27 10.62 -3.51
C GLU A 43 -17.96 11.82 -2.61
N ILE A 44 -17.81 11.61 -1.30
CA ILE A 44 -17.35 12.66 -0.38
C ILE A 44 -15.92 13.08 -0.72
N ALA A 45 -15.00 12.14 -0.88
CA ALA A 45 -13.62 12.43 -1.24
C ALA A 45 -13.51 13.14 -2.59
N ARG A 46 -14.29 12.72 -3.59
CA ARG A 46 -14.37 13.40 -4.89
C ARG A 46 -14.87 14.83 -4.76
N GLY A 47 -15.90 15.06 -3.92
CA GLY A 47 -16.42 16.40 -3.61
C GLY A 47 -15.36 17.31 -2.99
N GLU A 48 -14.52 16.81 -2.07
CA GLU A 48 -13.40 17.57 -1.51
C GLU A 48 -12.39 17.98 -2.59
N LEU A 49 -12.09 17.08 -3.52
CA LEU A 49 -11.13 17.34 -4.60
C LEU A 49 -11.65 18.27 -5.68
N ALA A 50 -12.95 18.51 -5.74
CA ALA A 50 -13.55 19.45 -6.71
C ALA A 50 -13.08 20.91 -6.51
N THR A 51 -12.48 21.24 -5.37
CA THR A 51 -11.88 22.57 -5.12
C THR A 51 -10.55 22.78 -5.85
N PHE A 52 -9.94 21.71 -6.38
CA PHE A 52 -8.73 21.76 -7.17
C PHE A 52 -9.09 21.77 -8.66
N ASN A 53 -8.27 22.43 -9.46
CA ASN A 53 -8.48 22.51 -10.91
C ASN A 53 -7.95 21.25 -11.64
N VAL A 54 -8.48 20.07 -11.26
CA VAL A 54 -8.13 18.76 -11.84
C VAL A 54 -9.38 17.94 -12.10
N ARG A 55 -9.31 17.03 -13.08
CA ARG A 55 -10.40 16.08 -13.33
C ARG A 55 -10.32 14.93 -12.32
N THR A 56 -11.47 14.51 -11.80
CA THR A 56 -11.57 13.40 -10.85
C THR A 56 -12.67 12.43 -11.26
N HIS A 57 -12.43 11.12 -11.15
CA HIS A 57 -13.42 10.08 -11.40
C HIS A 57 -13.41 9.06 -10.27
N ALA A 58 -14.58 8.75 -9.71
CA ALA A 58 -14.75 7.81 -8.61
C ALA A 58 -15.21 6.45 -9.12
N ILE A 59 -14.46 5.39 -8.81
CA ILE A 59 -14.76 4.00 -9.23
C ILE A 59 -14.88 3.11 -8.00
N GLU A 60 -16.06 2.51 -7.81
CA GLU A 60 -16.24 1.47 -6.80
C GLU A 60 -15.60 0.15 -7.25
N VAL A 61 -14.64 -0.36 -6.46
CA VAL A 61 -13.93 -1.60 -6.79
C VAL A 61 -13.47 -2.35 -5.54
N ASP A 62 -13.73 -3.65 -5.49
CA ASP A 62 -13.03 -4.58 -4.60
C ASP A 62 -11.70 -4.96 -5.29
N VAL A 63 -10.58 -4.47 -4.79
CA VAL A 63 -9.25 -4.72 -5.38
C VAL A 63 -8.87 -6.21 -5.37
N SER A 64 -9.50 -7.03 -4.53
CA SER A 64 -9.26 -8.48 -4.47
C SER A 64 -9.91 -9.24 -5.65
N ASP A 65 -10.87 -8.62 -6.36
CA ASP A 65 -11.49 -9.16 -7.56
C ASP A 65 -10.73 -8.69 -8.81
N ALA A 66 -10.02 -9.61 -9.45
CA ALA A 66 -9.23 -9.33 -10.63
C ALA A 66 -10.05 -8.79 -11.81
N ALA A 67 -11.26 -9.36 -12.04
CA ALA A 67 -12.13 -8.91 -13.12
C ALA A 67 -12.75 -7.53 -12.83
N ALA A 68 -13.06 -7.24 -11.57
CA ALA A 68 -13.50 -5.91 -11.17
C ALA A 68 -12.38 -4.88 -11.37
N PHE A 69 -11.13 -5.24 -11.06
CA PHE A 69 -9.98 -4.36 -11.26
C PHE A 69 -9.74 -4.07 -12.77
N ASP A 70 -9.85 -5.09 -13.63
CA ASP A 70 -9.73 -4.92 -15.08
C ASP A 70 -10.79 -3.93 -15.62
N ARG A 71 -12.06 -4.09 -15.19
CA ARG A 71 -13.14 -3.15 -15.57
C ARG A 71 -12.90 -1.73 -15.04
N ALA A 72 -12.34 -1.59 -13.84
CA ALA A 72 -12.01 -0.29 -13.27
C ALA A 72 -10.90 0.41 -14.07
N ALA A 73 -9.90 -0.33 -14.53
CA ALA A 73 -8.86 0.19 -15.39
C ALA A 73 -9.41 0.63 -16.76
N ASP A 74 -10.30 -0.17 -17.37
CA ASP A 74 -10.96 0.18 -18.63
C ASP A 74 -11.77 1.48 -18.52
N GLN A 75 -12.50 1.66 -17.41
CA GLN A 75 -13.24 2.90 -17.13
C GLN A 75 -12.29 4.09 -16.96
N ALA A 76 -11.18 3.91 -16.26
CA ALA A 76 -10.18 4.95 -16.04
C ALA A 76 -9.56 5.41 -17.39
N GLU A 77 -9.17 4.48 -18.25
CA GLU A 77 -8.61 4.80 -19.57
C GLU A 77 -9.65 5.43 -20.51
N ALA A 78 -10.91 4.97 -20.46
CA ALA A 78 -11.99 5.59 -21.25
C ALA A 78 -12.22 7.06 -20.85
N GLU A 79 -12.06 7.40 -19.58
CA GLU A 79 -12.25 8.76 -19.06
C GLU A 79 -11.04 9.66 -19.27
N PHE A 80 -9.83 9.16 -19.06
CA PHE A 80 -8.61 9.98 -18.98
C PHE A 80 -7.58 9.71 -20.09
N GLY A 81 -7.69 8.60 -20.81
CA GLY A 81 -6.61 8.11 -21.67
C GLY A 81 -5.51 7.45 -20.83
N ASN A 82 -4.26 7.88 -21.01
CA ASN A 82 -3.10 7.28 -20.37
C ASN A 82 -3.12 7.44 -18.85
N ILE A 83 -2.86 6.34 -18.14
CA ILE A 83 -2.61 6.33 -16.69
C ILE A 83 -1.10 6.33 -16.46
N HIS A 84 -0.59 7.31 -15.72
CA HIS A 84 0.85 7.52 -15.52
C HIS A 84 1.33 7.07 -14.16
N PHE A 85 0.46 7.15 -13.15
CA PHE A 85 0.80 6.77 -11.78
C PHE A 85 -0.18 5.74 -11.26
N LEU A 86 0.35 4.67 -10.66
CA LEU A 86 -0.44 3.69 -9.93
C LEU A 86 -0.07 3.72 -8.44
N PHE A 87 -1.03 4.05 -7.59
CA PHE A 87 -0.87 3.95 -6.13
C PHE A 87 -1.69 2.77 -5.61
N ASN A 88 -1.03 1.64 -5.40
CA ASN A 88 -1.61 0.47 -4.74
C ASN A 88 -1.59 0.71 -3.22
N ASN A 89 -2.64 1.39 -2.72
CA ASN A 89 -2.69 1.80 -1.32
C ASN A 89 -3.80 1.09 -0.51
N ALA A 90 -4.81 0.51 -1.14
CA ALA A 90 -5.86 -0.22 -0.45
C ALA A 90 -5.28 -1.29 0.50
N GLY A 91 -5.77 -1.33 1.74
CA GLY A 91 -5.28 -2.27 2.72
C GLY A 91 -6.18 -2.40 3.95
N VAL A 92 -6.11 -3.56 4.60
CA VAL A 92 -6.90 -3.91 5.78
C VAL A 92 -6.04 -4.55 6.86
N THR A 93 -6.53 -4.54 8.10
CA THR A 93 -5.92 -5.24 9.22
C THR A 93 -6.96 -5.97 10.06
N LEU A 94 -6.57 -7.10 10.64
CA LEU A 94 -7.41 -7.88 11.56
C LEU A 94 -7.16 -7.54 13.04
N GLY A 95 -6.09 -6.81 13.33
CA GLY A 95 -5.66 -6.50 14.67
C GLY A 95 -4.75 -7.56 15.30
N ALA A 96 -4.62 -7.49 16.62
CA ALA A 96 -3.79 -8.41 17.38
C ALA A 96 -4.49 -9.77 17.51
N MET A 97 -3.88 -10.82 16.95
CA MET A 97 -4.39 -12.18 17.00
C MET A 97 -3.24 -13.17 16.80
N PRO A 98 -3.17 -14.28 17.56
CA PRO A 98 -2.26 -15.37 17.27
C PRO A 98 -2.54 -15.98 15.88
N LEU A 99 -1.48 -16.30 15.14
CA LEU A 99 -1.64 -16.79 13.75
C LEU A 99 -2.46 -18.10 13.66
N TRP A 100 -2.35 -18.97 14.67
CA TRP A 100 -3.07 -20.26 14.73
C TRP A 100 -4.55 -20.14 15.13
N GLU A 101 -5.00 -18.97 15.55
CA GLU A 101 -6.42 -18.70 15.86
C GLU A 101 -7.17 -18.09 14.67
N MET A 102 -6.45 -17.72 13.62
CA MET A 102 -7.05 -17.14 12.43
C MET A 102 -7.81 -18.17 11.61
N THR A 103 -9.04 -17.84 11.25
CA THR A 103 -9.86 -18.66 10.35
C THR A 103 -9.39 -18.54 8.89
N PRO A 104 -9.64 -19.56 8.03
CA PRO A 104 -9.35 -19.45 6.59
C PRO A 104 -9.93 -18.18 5.96
N ALA A 105 -11.17 -17.82 6.26
CA ALA A 105 -11.81 -16.61 5.72
C ALA A 105 -11.11 -15.29 6.13
N GLN A 106 -10.46 -15.26 7.31
CA GLN A 106 -9.65 -14.11 7.72
C GLN A 106 -8.34 -14.04 6.94
N TRP A 107 -7.70 -15.19 6.69
CA TRP A 107 -6.52 -15.28 5.83
C TRP A 107 -6.86 -14.85 4.39
N ASP A 108 -7.95 -15.38 3.82
CA ASP A 108 -8.39 -15.04 2.47
C ASP A 108 -8.65 -13.53 2.34
N TRP A 109 -9.29 -12.93 3.34
CA TRP A 109 -9.56 -11.50 3.29
C TRP A 109 -8.31 -10.63 3.36
N ILE A 110 -7.45 -10.85 4.35
CA ILE A 110 -6.26 -9.99 4.51
C ILE A 110 -5.28 -10.17 3.34
N PHE A 111 -5.12 -11.40 2.86
CA PHE A 111 -4.27 -11.70 1.71
C PHE A 111 -4.89 -11.16 0.42
N GLY A 112 -6.18 -11.37 0.23
CA GLY A 112 -6.93 -10.90 -0.95
C GLY A 112 -6.82 -9.39 -1.14
N VAL A 113 -7.01 -8.61 -0.07
CA VAL A 113 -6.91 -7.14 -0.18
C VAL A 113 -5.45 -6.69 -0.24
N ASN A 114 -4.62 -7.08 0.73
CA ASN A 114 -3.29 -6.50 0.90
C ASN A 114 -2.25 -6.99 -0.10
N VAL A 115 -2.39 -8.21 -0.62
CA VAL A 115 -1.41 -8.80 -1.55
C VAL A 115 -2.01 -8.95 -2.94
N GLN A 116 -3.12 -9.70 -3.06
CA GLN A 116 -3.73 -9.93 -4.36
C GLN A 116 -4.22 -8.64 -5.02
N GLY A 117 -4.72 -7.67 -4.22
CA GLY A 117 -5.12 -6.35 -4.72
C GLY A 117 -3.95 -5.59 -5.36
N VAL A 118 -2.76 -5.63 -4.76
CA VAL A 118 -1.54 -5.03 -5.34
C VAL A 118 -1.11 -5.77 -6.61
N ILE A 119 -1.16 -7.11 -6.59
CA ILE A 119 -0.88 -7.95 -7.79
C ILE A 119 -1.84 -7.59 -8.92
N ASN A 120 -3.14 -7.45 -8.64
CA ASN A 120 -4.14 -7.06 -9.63
C ASN A 120 -3.81 -5.68 -10.23
N GLY A 121 -3.44 -4.69 -9.41
CA GLY A 121 -3.02 -3.37 -9.87
C GLY A 121 -1.83 -3.43 -10.81
N ILE A 122 -0.77 -4.14 -10.41
CA ILE A 122 0.44 -4.31 -11.23
C ILE A 122 0.11 -5.03 -12.54
N ARG A 123 -0.57 -6.19 -12.45
CA ARG A 123 -0.94 -7.01 -13.62
C ARG A 123 -1.77 -6.24 -14.66
N THR A 124 -2.68 -5.41 -14.19
CA THR A 124 -3.64 -4.71 -15.06
C THR A 124 -3.06 -3.41 -15.59
N LEU A 125 -2.44 -2.56 -14.77
CA LEU A 125 -2.04 -1.22 -15.17
C LEU A 125 -0.60 -1.11 -15.65
N VAL A 126 0.36 -1.88 -15.12
CA VAL A 126 1.76 -1.75 -15.55
C VAL A 126 1.95 -2.04 -17.06
N PRO A 127 1.35 -3.10 -17.65
CA PRO A 127 1.45 -3.30 -19.09
C PRO A 127 0.87 -2.12 -19.91
N ARG A 128 -0.23 -1.51 -19.45
CA ARG A 128 -0.86 -0.35 -20.09
C ARG A 128 0.04 0.88 -19.99
N MET A 129 0.59 1.16 -18.81
CA MET A 129 1.57 2.23 -18.58
C MET A 129 2.81 2.07 -19.48
N ARG A 130 3.31 0.85 -19.62
CA ARG A 130 4.44 0.57 -20.51
C ARG A 130 4.10 0.76 -21.99
N SER A 131 2.87 0.51 -22.40
CA SER A 131 2.46 0.57 -23.81
C SER A 131 2.47 1.99 -24.37
N HIS A 132 2.15 3.01 -23.56
CA HIS A 132 2.19 4.40 -23.99
C HIS A 132 3.59 5.05 -23.86
N GLY A 133 4.52 4.45 -23.12
CA GLY A 133 5.92 4.86 -23.06
C GLY A 133 6.20 6.17 -22.34
N GLU A 134 5.20 6.82 -21.75
CA GLU A 134 5.37 8.06 -20.99
C GLU A 134 5.89 7.78 -19.59
N ALA A 135 6.64 8.74 -19.02
CA ALA A 135 7.18 8.61 -17.67
C ALA A 135 6.09 8.53 -16.60
N GLY A 136 6.24 7.57 -15.69
CA GLY A 136 5.31 7.30 -14.59
C GLY A 136 5.98 6.61 -13.42
N ASP A 137 5.18 6.25 -12.40
CA ASP A 137 5.65 5.50 -11.24
C ASP A 137 4.55 4.59 -10.68
N VAL A 138 4.98 3.48 -10.07
CA VAL A 138 4.13 2.55 -9.31
C VAL A 138 4.53 2.62 -7.85
N VAL A 139 3.66 3.15 -7.00
CA VAL A 139 3.89 3.21 -5.56
C VAL A 139 3.04 2.15 -4.84
N ASN A 140 3.68 1.18 -4.21
CA ASN A 140 3.01 0.17 -3.42
C ASN A 140 3.07 0.51 -1.93
N THR A 141 1.93 0.58 -1.25
CA THR A 141 1.87 0.86 0.19
C THR A 141 2.10 -0.40 1.01
N ALA A 142 3.32 -0.57 1.50
CA ALA A 142 3.68 -1.55 2.51
C ALA A 142 3.38 -1.01 3.93
N SER A 143 4.35 -1.04 4.80
CA SER A 143 4.38 -0.53 6.17
C SER A 143 5.78 -0.74 6.72
N ILE A 144 6.15 -0.05 7.79
CA ILE A 144 7.31 -0.44 8.60
C ILE A 144 7.17 -1.88 9.11
N GLY A 145 5.93 -2.38 9.26
CA GLY A 145 5.63 -3.78 9.55
C GLY A 145 6.01 -4.76 8.43
N GLY A 146 6.35 -4.28 7.23
CA GLY A 146 6.93 -5.05 6.13
C GLY A 146 8.45 -5.21 6.19
N LEU A 147 9.11 -4.54 7.12
CA LEU A 147 10.55 -4.59 7.35
C LEU A 147 10.93 -5.12 8.73
N GLN A 148 9.97 -5.08 9.68
CA GLN A 148 10.18 -5.52 11.06
C GLN A 148 8.83 -5.96 11.66
N VAL A 149 8.80 -7.11 12.32
CA VAL A 149 7.63 -7.57 13.09
C VAL A 149 7.71 -6.98 14.50
N ASN A 150 6.73 -6.15 14.88
CA ASN A 150 6.68 -5.55 16.19
C ASN A 150 6.13 -6.58 17.22
N PRO A 151 6.93 -7.00 18.23
CA PRO A 151 6.51 -8.02 19.20
C PRO A 151 5.33 -7.59 20.08
N LYS A 152 5.11 -6.28 20.21
CA LYS A 152 4.03 -5.73 21.06
C LYS A 152 2.68 -5.69 20.36
N LEU A 153 2.64 -5.71 19.01
CA LEU A 153 1.41 -5.53 18.25
C LEU A 153 0.68 -6.84 17.94
N ARG A 154 1.35 -7.99 18.00
CA ARG A 154 0.78 -9.32 17.67
C ARG A 154 -0.02 -9.34 16.36
N ASN A 155 0.40 -8.53 15.39
CA ASN A 155 -0.26 -8.35 14.09
C ASN A 155 0.48 -9.12 12.97
N GLY A 156 0.88 -10.36 13.23
CA GLY A 156 1.72 -11.16 12.35
C GLY A 156 1.16 -11.34 10.94
N SER A 157 -0.15 -11.54 10.80
CA SER A 157 -0.81 -11.67 9.49
C SER A 157 -0.68 -10.40 8.65
N TYR A 158 -0.88 -9.24 9.26
CA TYR A 158 -0.67 -7.95 8.60
C TYR A 158 0.81 -7.76 8.21
N ALA A 159 1.72 -7.99 9.16
CA ALA A 159 3.15 -7.88 8.89
C ALA A 159 3.57 -8.78 7.72
N MET A 160 3.12 -10.05 7.69
CA MET A 160 3.38 -10.98 6.59
C MET A 160 2.95 -10.39 5.23
N THR A 161 1.74 -9.85 5.13
CA THR A 161 1.28 -9.24 3.87
C THR A 161 2.14 -8.05 3.48
N LYS A 162 2.60 -7.24 4.44
CA LYS A 162 3.42 -6.05 4.15
C LYS A 162 4.88 -6.42 3.79
N TYR A 163 5.43 -7.52 4.33
CA TYR A 163 6.68 -8.10 3.83
C TYR A 163 6.55 -8.58 2.38
N ALA A 164 5.43 -9.21 2.03
CA ALA A 164 5.18 -9.62 0.66
C ALA A 164 5.17 -8.41 -0.30
N ILE A 165 4.60 -7.28 0.12
CA ILE A 165 4.58 -6.06 -0.71
C ILE A 165 5.97 -5.45 -0.87
N VAL A 166 6.82 -5.46 0.17
CA VAL A 166 8.21 -5.01 0.02
C VAL A 166 8.94 -5.86 -1.02
N ALA A 167 8.91 -7.18 -0.88
CA ALA A 167 9.58 -8.09 -1.82
C ALA A 167 9.01 -7.96 -3.25
N LEU A 168 7.68 -7.83 -3.39
CA LEU A 168 7.03 -7.61 -4.68
C LEU A 168 7.48 -6.29 -5.34
N SER A 169 7.65 -5.24 -4.54
CA SER A 169 8.08 -3.93 -5.05
C SER A 169 9.56 -3.94 -5.47
N GLU A 170 10.43 -4.65 -4.72
CA GLU A 170 11.83 -4.86 -5.10
C GLU A 170 11.93 -5.61 -6.44
N ALA A 171 11.15 -6.69 -6.61
CA ALA A 171 11.11 -7.45 -7.86
C ALA A 171 10.56 -6.59 -9.02
N LEU A 172 9.48 -5.82 -8.79
CA LEU A 172 8.91 -4.94 -9.81
C LEU A 172 9.92 -3.86 -10.26
N ALA A 173 10.71 -3.30 -9.34
CA ALA A 173 11.72 -2.32 -9.70
C ALA A 173 12.77 -2.90 -10.65
N LEU A 174 13.20 -4.16 -10.44
CA LEU A 174 14.10 -4.88 -11.34
C LEU A 174 13.44 -5.13 -12.71
N ASP A 175 12.17 -5.56 -12.72
CA ASP A 175 11.42 -5.82 -13.97
C ASP A 175 11.19 -4.53 -14.80
N LEU A 176 11.24 -3.36 -14.16
CA LEU A 176 11.06 -2.06 -14.80
C LEU A 176 12.37 -1.36 -15.16
N GLU A 177 13.53 -1.96 -14.88
CA GLU A 177 14.82 -1.38 -15.26
C GLU A 177 14.90 -1.05 -16.75
N GLY A 178 15.36 0.16 -17.06
CA GLY A 178 15.44 0.66 -18.43
C GLY A 178 14.11 1.10 -19.05
N SER A 179 12.98 1.03 -18.32
CA SER A 179 11.71 1.60 -18.74
C SER A 179 11.55 3.06 -18.29
N ALA A 180 10.53 3.75 -18.83
CA ALA A 180 10.17 5.09 -18.38
C ALA A 180 9.36 5.10 -17.06
N ILE A 181 9.09 3.92 -16.47
CA ILE A 181 8.26 3.76 -15.28
C ILE A 181 9.15 3.38 -14.10
N GLY A 182 9.05 4.14 -13.02
CA GLY A 182 9.67 3.80 -11.73
C GLY A 182 8.79 2.87 -10.88
N ALA A 183 9.40 2.32 -9.82
CA ALA A 183 8.67 1.64 -8.77
C ALA A 183 9.19 2.08 -7.41
N SER A 184 8.27 2.32 -6.48
CA SER A 184 8.56 2.76 -5.11
C SER A 184 7.74 1.98 -4.10
N VAL A 185 8.24 1.83 -2.88
CA VAL A 185 7.52 1.20 -1.78
C VAL A 185 7.36 2.16 -0.60
N LEU A 186 6.12 2.53 -0.30
CA LEU A 186 5.79 3.35 0.86
C LEU A 186 5.76 2.50 2.13
N CYS A 187 6.62 2.80 3.08
CA CYS A 187 6.75 2.10 4.36
C CYS A 187 6.39 3.03 5.55
N PRO A 188 5.12 3.38 5.75
CA PRO A 188 4.73 4.28 6.81
C PRO A 188 4.80 3.60 8.18
N ALA A 189 5.12 4.38 9.23
CA ALA A 189 4.90 3.95 10.60
C ALA A 189 3.50 4.37 11.07
N LEU A 190 3.38 5.22 12.10
CA LEU A 190 2.08 5.59 12.65
C LEU A 190 1.45 6.74 11.87
N VAL A 191 0.30 6.48 11.25
CA VAL A 191 -0.47 7.49 10.50
C VAL A 191 -1.90 7.52 11.01
N ASN A 192 -2.46 8.72 11.16
CA ASN A 192 -3.84 8.93 11.57
C ASN A 192 -4.81 8.53 10.46
N THR A 193 -5.30 7.29 10.51
CA THR A 193 -6.18 6.69 9.50
C THR A 193 -7.32 5.92 10.13
N THR A 194 -8.24 5.42 9.31
CA THR A 194 -9.32 4.52 9.71
C THR A 194 -8.96 3.04 9.61
N LEU A 195 -7.66 2.69 9.47
CA LEU A 195 -7.21 1.30 9.31
C LEU A 195 -7.66 0.40 10.48
N HIS A 196 -7.73 0.94 11.71
CA HIS A 196 -8.26 0.23 12.88
C HIS A 196 -9.69 -0.26 12.70
N ALA A 197 -10.49 0.39 11.85
CA ALA A 197 -11.88 0.07 11.58
C ALA A 197 -12.09 -0.76 10.32
N SER A 198 -11.02 -1.25 9.67
CA SER A 198 -11.12 -2.00 8.41
C SER A 198 -11.98 -3.26 8.52
N SER A 199 -12.08 -3.88 9.70
CA SER A 199 -12.94 -5.04 9.95
C SER A 199 -14.43 -4.81 9.63
N ARG A 200 -14.88 -3.56 9.62
CA ARG A 200 -16.27 -3.19 9.22
C ARG A 200 -16.50 -3.38 7.71
N ARG A 201 -15.45 -3.45 6.90
CA ARG A 201 -15.50 -3.61 5.43
C ARG A 201 -15.35 -5.05 4.98
N ARG A 202 -15.26 -6.01 5.92
CA ARG A 202 -15.13 -7.44 5.56
C ARG A 202 -16.37 -7.93 4.85
N PRO A 203 -16.26 -8.49 3.63
CA PRO A 203 -17.40 -8.98 2.87
C PRO A 203 -18.13 -10.11 3.57
N THR A 204 -19.45 -10.20 3.37
CA THR A 204 -20.31 -11.27 3.95
C THR A 204 -19.81 -12.66 3.58
N ARG A 205 -19.34 -12.87 2.34
CA ARG A 205 -18.77 -14.15 1.86
C ARG A 205 -17.54 -14.61 2.66
N LEU A 206 -16.85 -13.69 3.34
CA LEU A 206 -15.67 -13.94 4.17
C LEU A 206 -15.97 -13.81 5.68
N GLY A 207 -17.23 -13.89 6.07
CA GLY A 207 -17.69 -13.85 7.47
C GLY A 207 -18.29 -12.52 7.91
N GLY A 208 -18.38 -11.53 7.02
CA GLY A 208 -19.06 -10.25 7.27
C GLY A 208 -18.32 -9.28 8.20
N PRO A 209 -18.87 -8.08 8.34
CA PRO A 209 -18.33 -7.06 9.24
C PRO A 209 -18.32 -7.53 10.70
N TYR A 210 -17.33 -7.09 11.47
CA TYR A 210 -17.26 -7.35 12.92
C TYR A 210 -16.56 -6.20 13.65
N GLU A 211 -16.88 -6.06 14.93
CA GLU A 211 -16.16 -5.15 15.81
C GLU A 211 -14.95 -5.85 16.42
N ARG A 212 -13.81 -5.28 16.17
CA ARG A 212 -12.53 -5.78 16.66
C ARG A 212 -12.34 -5.45 18.14
N PRO A 213 -11.97 -6.41 19.00
CA PRO A 213 -11.58 -6.11 20.37
C PRO A 213 -10.45 -5.07 20.42
N GLY A 214 -10.59 -4.06 21.29
CA GLY A 214 -9.60 -2.99 21.43
C GLY A 214 -9.60 -1.94 20.29
N ALA A 215 -10.66 -1.83 19.52
CA ALA A 215 -10.78 -0.85 18.44
C ALA A 215 -10.59 0.59 18.92
N ASP A 216 -11.12 0.96 20.10
CA ASP A 216 -10.98 2.31 20.66
C ASP A 216 -9.55 2.63 21.05
N ALA A 217 -8.85 1.70 21.67
CA ALA A 217 -7.42 1.88 21.98
C ALA A 217 -6.57 2.00 20.71
N ALA A 218 -6.88 1.22 19.68
CA ALA A 218 -6.23 1.32 18.39
C ALA A 218 -6.53 2.66 17.70
N LYS A 219 -7.75 3.17 17.78
CA LYS A 219 -8.15 4.48 17.29
C LYS A 219 -7.38 5.59 17.98
N ALA A 220 -7.36 5.59 19.33
CA ALA A 220 -6.61 6.56 20.12
C ALA A 220 -5.12 6.57 19.81
N TRP A 221 -4.53 5.38 19.61
CA TRP A 221 -3.13 5.26 19.20
C TRP A 221 -2.88 5.80 17.79
N GLN A 222 -3.73 5.46 16.82
CA GLN A 222 -3.58 5.94 15.44
C GLN A 222 -3.80 7.45 15.30
N SER A 223 -4.65 8.06 16.11
CA SER A 223 -4.90 9.51 16.07
C SER A 223 -3.68 10.36 16.44
N ALA A 224 -2.67 9.77 17.10
CA ALA A 224 -1.41 10.43 17.41
C ALA A 224 -0.37 10.37 16.27
N GLY A 225 -0.69 9.69 15.17
CA GLY A 225 0.20 9.55 14.02
C GLY A 225 0.22 10.77 13.11
N LEU A 226 1.12 10.76 12.12
CA LEU A 226 1.18 11.77 11.06
C LEU A 226 -0.17 11.90 10.37
N SER A 227 -0.47 13.10 9.87
CA SER A 227 -1.66 13.29 9.04
C SER A 227 -1.50 12.59 7.69
N PRO A 228 -2.60 12.11 7.08
CA PRO A 228 -2.58 11.59 5.72
C PRO A 228 -2.01 12.57 4.68
N ASP A 229 -2.22 13.86 4.88
CA ASP A 229 -1.73 14.90 3.97
C ASP A 229 -0.20 15.03 4.00
N GLU A 230 0.41 14.96 5.20
CA GLU A 230 1.87 14.94 5.34
C GLU A 230 2.48 13.73 4.63
N VAL A 231 1.84 12.56 4.78
CA VAL A 231 2.26 11.35 4.06
C VAL A 231 2.10 11.51 2.55
N GLY A 232 0.98 12.08 2.09
CA GLY A 232 0.75 12.35 0.66
C GLY A 232 1.83 13.26 0.05
N MET A 233 2.18 14.35 0.72
CA MET A 233 3.27 15.24 0.28
C MET A 233 4.62 14.51 0.23
N ARG A 234 4.96 13.76 1.30
CA ARG A 234 6.20 12.97 1.35
C ARG A 234 6.30 11.94 0.22
N VAL A 235 5.18 11.32 -0.16
CA VAL A 235 5.12 10.36 -1.27
C VAL A 235 5.46 11.06 -2.60
N LEU A 236 4.88 12.22 -2.88
CA LEU A 236 5.14 12.93 -4.12
C LEU A 236 6.59 13.44 -4.21
N ASP A 237 7.14 13.95 -3.11
CA ASP A 237 8.55 14.38 -3.03
C ASP A 237 9.48 13.20 -3.34
N ALA A 238 9.19 12.02 -2.78
CA ALA A 238 9.96 10.81 -3.00
C ALA A 238 9.89 10.32 -4.45
N VAL A 239 8.69 10.30 -5.04
CA VAL A 239 8.48 9.96 -6.45
C VAL A 239 9.23 10.93 -7.37
N ALA A 240 9.18 12.24 -7.07
CA ALA A 240 9.94 13.25 -7.81
C ALA A 240 11.45 13.01 -7.73
N ALA A 241 11.95 12.56 -6.59
CA ALA A 241 13.36 12.24 -6.33
C ALA A 241 13.77 10.81 -6.76
N SER A 242 12.83 10.00 -7.27
CA SER A 242 13.05 8.58 -7.61
C SER A 242 13.55 7.73 -6.42
N GLU A 243 13.04 8.01 -5.23
CA GLU A 243 13.36 7.22 -4.03
C GLU A 243 12.58 5.89 -4.06
N PHE A 244 13.30 4.77 -3.94
CA PHE A 244 12.64 3.45 -3.90
C PHE A 244 11.93 3.18 -2.56
N PHE A 245 12.64 3.31 -1.42
CA PHE A 245 12.01 3.19 -0.10
C PHE A 245 11.51 4.54 0.41
N ILE A 246 10.19 4.71 0.53
CA ILE A 246 9.58 5.94 1.04
C ILE A 246 9.25 5.76 2.51
N PHE A 247 10.08 6.32 3.39
CA PHE A 247 9.84 6.34 4.83
C PHE A 247 9.17 7.65 5.26
N THR A 248 8.32 7.56 6.28
CA THR A 248 7.60 8.71 6.85
C THR A 248 8.09 9.10 8.24
N HIS A 249 8.93 8.25 8.88
CA HIS A 249 9.44 8.41 10.25
C HIS A 249 10.88 7.91 10.33
N GLU A 250 11.66 8.47 11.23
CA GLU A 250 13.08 8.11 11.43
C GLU A 250 13.27 7.00 12.49
N GLU A 251 12.41 6.96 13.51
CA GLU A 251 12.56 6.08 14.67
C GLU A 251 12.61 4.59 14.33
N PRO A 252 11.90 4.10 13.30
CA PRO A 252 11.95 2.69 12.90
C PRO A 252 13.32 2.20 12.44
N ARG A 253 14.23 3.09 12.07
CA ARG A 253 15.58 2.74 11.61
C ARG A 253 16.28 1.78 12.58
N LEU A 254 16.28 2.08 13.86
CA LEU A 254 16.94 1.23 14.88
C LEU A 254 16.31 -0.17 14.98
N TRP A 255 15.02 -0.31 14.68
CA TRP A 255 14.35 -1.61 14.70
C TRP A 255 14.77 -2.47 13.52
N ILE A 256 14.92 -1.86 12.37
CA ILE A 256 15.37 -2.52 11.14
C ILE A 256 16.84 -2.95 11.29
N GLU A 257 17.71 -2.07 11.80
CA GLU A 257 19.12 -2.37 12.06
C GLU A 257 19.27 -3.57 13.01
N ARG A 258 18.53 -3.60 14.13
CA ARG A 258 18.53 -4.74 15.05
C ARG A 258 18.06 -6.04 14.38
N ARG A 259 17.05 -5.98 13.52
CA ARG A 259 16.59 -7.14 12.77
C ARG A 259 17.68 -7.63 11.80
N HIS A 260 18.32 -6.73 11.06
CA HIS A 260 19.42 -7.08 10.16
C HIS A 260 20.60 -7.68 10.90
N ALA A 261 21.01 -7.12 12.03
CA ALA A 261 22.07 -7.69 12.85
C ALA A 261 21.78 -9.15 13.28
N ARG A 262 20.52 -9.47 13.62
CA ARG A 262 20.12 -10.85 13.92
C ARG A 262 20.20 -11.78 12.69
N ILE A 263 19.91 -11.29 11.50
CA ILE A 263 20.02 -12.06 10.27
C ILE A 263 21.50 -12.36 9.98
N ILE A 264 22.35 -11.32 10.06
CA ILE A 264 23.79 -11.46 9.82
C ILE A 264 24.43 -12.42 10.83
N ALA A 265 24.08 -12.32 12.12
CA ALA A 265 24.55 -13.27 13.15
C ALA A 265 24.16 -14.74 12.85
N GLY A 266 23.13 -14.98 12.05
CA GLY A 266 22.79 -16.31 11.56
C GLY A 266 23.85 -16.88 10.62
N PHE A 267 24.51 -16.06 9.82
CA PHE A 267 25.62 -16.48 8.95
C PHE A 267 26.86 -16.86 9.76
N ASP A 268 27.15 -16.20 10.88
CA ASP A 268 28.26 -16.58 11.78
C ASP A 268 28.09 -18.02 12.32
N SER A 269 26.85 -18.48 12.43
CA SER A 269 26.55 -19.87 12.83
C SER A 269 26.98 -20.89 11.78
N ILE A 270 26.70 -20.61 10.49
CA ILE A 270 27.10 -21.52 9.41
C ILE A 270 28.62 -21.51 9.17
N GLU A 271 29.28 -20.37 9.37
CA GLU A 271 30.75 -20.28 9.31
C GLU A 271 31.39 -21.15 10.40
N ARG A 272 30.90 -21.08 11.64
CA ARG A 272 31.37 -21.96 12.73
C ARG A 272 31.12 -23.44 12.43
N TYR A 273 29.93 -23.78 11.89
CA TYR A 273 29.61 -25.13 11.50
C TYR A 273 30.58 -25.69 10.41
N ASN A 274 30.91 -24.87 9.42
CA ASN A 274 31.84 -25.25 8.36
C ASN A 274 33.29 -25.36 8.87
N ALA A 275 33.72 -24.45 9.78
CA ALA A 275 35.06 -24.45 10.36
C ALA A 275 35.30 -25.62 11.32
N GLY A 276 34.25 -26.09 12.01
CA GLY A 276 34.32 -27.19 12.97
C GLY A 276 34.50 -28.58 12.37
N GLY A 277 34.53 -28.69 11.04
CA GLY A 277 34.72 -29.94 10.28
C GLY A 277 33.59 -30.94 10.55
N ARG A 278 32.96 -31.49 9.52
CA ARG A 278 32.24 -32.75 9.66
C ARG A 278 33.30 -33.81 9.99
N THR A 279 33.48 -34.17 11.26
CA THR A 279 34.09 -35.45 11.60
C THR A 279 33.13 -36.49 11.05
N THR A 280 33.47 -37.03 9.90
CA THR A 280 32.86 -38.23 9.29
C THR A 280 33.06 -39.45 10.16
#